data_8b8aff24f0e74285adf22c3fb3bc479e
#
_entry.id   8b8aff24f0e74285adf22c3fb3bc479e
#
_cell.length_a   1.000
_cell.length_b   1.000
_cell.length_c   1.000
_cell.angle_alpha   90.00
_cell.angle_beta   90.00
_cell.angle_gamma   90.00
#
_symmetry.space_group_name_H-M   'P 1'
#
loop_
_entity.id
_entity.type
_entity.pdbx_description
1 polymer ?
#
loop_
_entity_poly.entity_id
_entity_poly.type
_entity_poly.pdbx_seq_one_letter_code
_entity_poly.pdbx_strand_id
1 'polypeptide(L)'
;MEKIAYIPFKDIKKIEIYINDKKLSLSEIVSQTGCDFAITGNFYNTSWQPTCHLKKDGEVLATSSDVYRGFRWNNVGDFGQSRIPTEAQGFANYYACCTLIANGSAYPDNLVFYNKDVGGTRGRTGIGIKGNCLVLYASKDGTSDAKTPEKLRDYMFAKGVTEFIMGDGGGKVNYYDGELMEGSAKSQNLILVYLDKEEPKPTNPTAPTSNAYAITQTPITANPRYKANQKKPKTGYMQHSTGTPGGKAESFIKTWNSQSAQAETEFIIDDTGIYQMMPIGIRTWHCGGSGNNTLVGCEVCEPLNARMLDANWRTLKQGSKDNTTYAVMMLQKELQARGYDPNGIDGIFGRGTKTAVVAFQKAVGLSADGTVGLNTLHALQRRTGSYMAYNVVENQAYFEDVYRKAVFTCAYVLKQLGVSKIDKNSLCSHAEGYKMGIASNHADVGHWWPKHGKSMDDFRADVKTYMETGKLPYSVEVEEKPSEPTEPETPAKTELEIAWDKACDMSIFDGSNPTGNVTRRQLAVVLDRLNLLK
;
A
#
# COMPACT_ATOMS: atom_id res chain seq x y z
N MET A 1 12.55 21.36 -15.02
CA MET A 1 11.65 20.94 -13.91
C MET A 1 11.41 19.45 -14.07
N GLU A 2 11.70 18.70 -13.03
CA GLU A 2 11.49 17.24 -12.93
C GLU A 2 10.55 16.96 -11.75
N LYS A 3 9.64 16.03 -11.91
CA LYS A 3 8.70 15.56 -10.91
C LYS A 3 8.77 14.03 -10.81
N ILE A 4 8.79 13.52 -9.59
CA ILE A 4 8.67 12.07 -9.31
C ILE A 4 7.74 11.91 -8.12
N ALA A 5 6.65 11.16 -8.31
CA ALA A 5 5.78 10.72 -7.23
C ALA A 5 5.97 9.23 -6.94
N TYR A 6 6.03 8.87 -5.67
CA TYR A 6 5.97 7.51 -5.17
C TYR A 6 4.68 7.36 -4.36
N ILE A 7 3.67 6.73 -4.95
CA ILE A 7 2.32 6.65 -4.40
C ILE A 7 2.11 5.23 -3.89
N PRO A 8 2.00 5.01 -2.58
CA PRO A 8 1.74 3.67 -2.06
C PRO A 8 0.44 3.11 -2.62
N PHE A 9 0.44 1.87 -3.12
CA PHE A 9 -0.78 1.27 -3.69
C PHE A 9 -1.94 1.24 -2.69
N LYS A 10 -1.65 1.14 -1.39
CA LYS A 10 -2.67 1.18 -0.33
C LYS A 10 -3.43 2.51 -0.24
N ASP A 11 -2.82 3.60 -0.72
CA ASP A 11 -3.40 4.95 -0.67
C ASP A 11 -4.13 5.29 -1.99
N ILE A 12 -4.12 4.37 -2.97
CA ILE A 12 -4.75 4.57 -4.26
C ILE A 12 -6.14 3.92 -4.26
N LYS A 13 -7.16 4.72 -4.48
CA LYS A 13 -8.54 4.26 -4.70
C LYS A 13 -8.76 3.70 -6.10
N LYS A 14 -8.20 4.36 -7.11
CA LYS A 14 -8.42 4.02 -8.53
C LYS A 14 -7.25 4.47 -9.40
N ILE A 15 -6.90 3.64 -10.38
CA ILE A 15 -6.04 4.01 -11.51
C ILE A 15 -6.90 3.91 -12.77
N GLU A 16 -6.98 4.98 -13.54
CA GLU A 16 -7.86 5.10 -14.69
C GLU A 16 -7.10 5.48 -15.96
N ILE A 17 -7.44 4.84 -17.08
CA ILE A 17 -7.08 5.31 -18.41
C ILE A 17 -8.11 6.34 -18.83
N TYR A 18 -7.71 7.58 -18.99
CA TYR A 18 -8.57 8.67 -19.47
C TYR A 18 -8.32 8.91 -20.95
N ILE A 19 -9.37 8.86 -21.76
CA ILE A 19 -9.33 9.19 -23.19
C ILE A 19 -9.82 10.62 -23.37
N ASN A 20 -8.97 11.46 -23.94
CA ASN A 20 -9.22 12.90 -24.11
C ASN A 20 -9.84 13.22 -25.47
N ASP A 21 -11.01 12.67 -25.77
CA ASP A 21 -11.70 12.88 -27.06
C ASP A 21 -12.06 14.33 -27.29
N LYS A 22 -12.33 15.08 -26.22
CA LYS A 22 -12.68 16.50 -26.27
C LYS A 22 -11.48 17.43 -26.43
N LYS A 23 -10.27 16.90 -26.49
CA LYS A 23 -9.01 17.66 -26.59
C LYS A 23 -8.88 18.74 -25.51
N LEU A 24 -9.22 18.40 -24.28
CA LEU A 24 -9.11 19.26 -23.11
C LEU A 24 -7.64 19.51 -22.75
N SER A 25 -7.35 20.64 -22.12
CA SER A 25 -6.08 20.87 -21.41
C SER A 25 -5.96 20.01 -20.16
N LEU A 26 -4.77 19.88 -19.59
CA LEU A 26 -4.59 19.13 -18.35
C LEU A 26 -5.39 19.76 -17.19
N SER A 27 -5.38 21.10 -17.09
CA SER A 27 -6.14 21.82 -16.06
C SER A 27 -7.64 21.57 -16.15
N GLU A 28 -8.21 21.52 -17.38
CA GLU A 28 -9.63 21.19 -17.59
C GLU A 28 -9.92 19.73 -17.20
N ILE A 29 -9.03 18.78 -17.53
CA ILE A 29 -9.18 17.37 -17.14
C ILE A 29 -9.15 17.22 -15.62
N VAL A 30 -8.17 17.80 -14.95
CA VAL A 30 -8.05 17.75 -13.48
C VAL A 30 -9.30 18.34 -12.82
N SER A 31 -9.78 19.50 -13.30
CA SER A 31 -10.97 20.15 -12.76
C SER A 31 -12.24 19.30 -12.93
N GLN A 32 -12.38 18.59 -14.09
CA GLN A 32 -13.56 17.78 -14.37
C GLN A 32 -13.55 16.42 -13.65
N THR A 33 -12.37 15.83 -13.46
CA THR A 33 -12.23 14.47 -12.93
C THR A 33 -11.99 14.45 -11.43
N GLY A 34 -11.40 15.51 -10.86
CA GLY A 34 -11.01 15.57 -9.46
C GLY A 34 -9.90 14.57 -9.11
N CYS A 35 -9.10 14.12 -10.09
CA CYS A 35 -7.98 13.22 -9.84
C CYS A 35 -6.90 13.87 -8.99
N ASP A 36 -6.17 13.07 -8.23
CA ASP A 36 -5.06 13.55 -7.39
C ASP A 36 -3.75 13.60 -8.15
N PHE A 37 -3.58 12.72 -9.14
CA PHE A 37 -2.45 12.72 -10.07
C PHE A 37 -2.95 12.47 -11.49
N ALA A 38 -2.27 13.09 -12.45
CA ALA A 38 -2.46 12.82 -13.86
C ALA A 38 -1.12 12.83 -14.59
N ILE A 39 -0.95 11.93 -15.54
CA ILE A 39 0.25 11.87 -16.38
C ILE A 39 -0.11 11.48 -17.80
N THR A 40 0.58 12.08 -18.78
CA THR A 40 0.47 11.69 -20.18
C THR A 40 0.67 10.19 -20.37
N GLY A 41 -0.23 9.59 -21.11
CA GLY A 41 -0.25 8.17 -21.42
C GLY A 41 0.65 7.76 -22.59
N ASN A 42 0.17 6.87 -23.44
CA ASN A 42 0.93 6.32 -24.55
C ASN A 42 0.88 7.21 -25.81
N PHE A 43 1.64 6.82 -26.84
CA PHE A 43 1.73 7.55 -28.11
C PHE A 43 0.40 7.56 -28.85
N TYR A 44 0.21 8.62 -29.65
CA TYR A 44 -0.94 8.78 -30.53
C TYR A 44 -0.54 9.44 -31.87
N ASN A 45 -1.36 9.19 -32.89
CA ASN A 45 -1.14 9.70 -34.23
C ASN A 45 -1.83 11.06 -34.46
N THR A 46 -1.64 11.62 -35.65
CA THR A 46 -2.26 12.89 -36.08
C THR A 46 -3.79 12.84 -36.17
N SER A 47 -4.36 11.63 -36.30
CA SER A 47 -5.82 11.39 -36.28
C SER A 47 -6.38 11.28 -34.85
N TRP A 48 -5.57 11.61 -33.83
CA TRP A 48 -5.97 11.56 -32.42
C TRP A 48 -6.35 10.15 -31.95
N GLN A 49 -5.62 9.13 -32.43
CA GLN A 49 -5.81 7.73 -32.05
C GLN A 49 -4.57 7.19 -31.36
N PRO A 50 -4.68 6.41 -30.28
CA PRO A 50 -3.52 5.77 -29.62
C PRO A 50 -2.84 4.79 -30.61
N THR A 51 -1.51 4.69 -30.52
CA THR A 51 -0.72 3.85 -31.44
C THR A 51 -0.03 2.67 -30.75
N CYS A 52 -0.01 2.62 -29.44
CA CYS A 52 0.41 1.45 -28.66
C CYS A 52 -0.83 0.68 -28.18
N HIS A 53 -0.60 -0.57 -27.72
CA HIS A 53 -1.70 -1.35 -27.15
C HIS A 53 -2.37 -0.62 -25.98
N LEU A 54 -3.68 -0.47 -26.07
CA LEU A 54 -4.50 0.19 -25.07
C LEU A 54 -5.84 -0.53 -24.93
N LYS A 55 -6.16 -0.93 -23.71
CA LYS A 55 -7.45 -1.54 -23.34
C LYS A 55 -7.99 -0.83 -22.11
N LYS A 56 -9.23 -0.38 -22.17
CA LYS A 56 -9.90 0.31 -21.08
C LYS A 56 -11.24 -0.36 -20.78
N ASP A 57 -11.50 -0.68 -19.52
CA ASP A 57 -12.77 -1.24 -19.03
C ASP A 57 -13.27 -2.43 -19.85
N GLY A 58 -12.36 -3.28 -20.33
CA GLY A 58 -12.63 -4.44 -21.17
C GLY A 58 -12.62 -4.18 -22.67
N GLU A 59 -12.70 -2.94 -23.12
CA GLU A 59 -12.67 -2.55 -24.54
C GLU A 59 -11.24 -2.34 -25.04
N VAL A 60 -10.90 -2.95 -26.19
CA VAL A 60 -9.60 -2.77 -26.86
C VAL A 60 -9.68 -1.53 -27.74
N LEU A 61 -9.02 -0.45 -27.33
CA LEU A 61 -9.02 0.84 -28.02
C LEU A 61 -7.93 0.95 -29.09
N ALA A 62 -6.81 0.25 -28.89
CA ALA A 62 -5.72 0.19 -29.87
C ALA A 62 -4.95 -1.13 -29.77
N THR A 63 -4.43 -1.57 -30.91
CA THR A 63 -3.47 -2.67 -31.02
C THR A 63 -2.23 -2.19 -31.76
N SER A 64 -1.07 -2.76 -31.46
CA SER A 64 0.20 -2.46 -32.11
C SER A 64 0.96 -3.74 -32.39
N SER A 65 1.80 -3.74 -33.41
CA SER A 65 2.79 -4.79 -33.66
C SER A 65 4.05 -4.65 -32.78
N ASP A 66 4.15 -3.58 -31.99
CA ASP A 66 5.28 -3.35 -31.11
C ASP A 66 5.35 -4.38 -29.99
N VAL A 67 6.56 -4.75 -29.63
CA VAL A 67 6.85 -5.73 -28.57
C VAL A 67 6.93 -5.09 -27.17
N TYR A 68 6.34 -3.93 -27.00
CA TYR A 68 6.33 -3.24 -25.71
C TYR A 68 5.52 -4.01 -24.67
N ARG A 69 6.05 -4.03 -23.45
CA ARG A 69 5.30 -4.51 -22.27
C ARG A 69 4.28 -3.47 -21.84
N GLY A 70 3.27 -3.91 -21.12
CA GLY A 70 2.23 -3.04 -20.58
C GLY A 70 1.98 -3.28 -19.12
N PHE A 71 1.36 -2.31 -18.45
CA PHE A 71 0.72 -2.51 -17.17
C PHE A 71 -0.72 -2.98 -17.39
N ARG A 72 -1.16 -3.91 -16.56
CA ARG A 72 -2.50 -4.49 -16.60
C ARG A 72 -3.12 -4.46 -15.21
N TRP A 73 -4.43 -4.25 -15.11
CA TRP A 73 -5.16 -4.26 -13.85
C TRP A 73 -6.67 -4.40 -14.04
N ASN A 74 -7.35 -4.99 -13.05
CA ASN A 74 -8.78 -4.87 -12.80
C ASN A 74 -9.04 -3.88 -11.66
N ASN A 75 -8.17 -3.92 -10.66
CA ASN A 75 -8.17 -3.03 -9.49
C ASN A 75 -6.72 -2.69 -9.11
N VAL A 76 -6.54 -1.79 -8.15
CA VAL A 76 -5.22 -1.31 -7.73
C VAL A 76 -4.34 -2.44 -7.18
N GLY A 77 -4.93 -3.41 -6.49
CA GLY A 77 -4.20 -4.51 -5.86
C GLY A 77 -3.59 -5.52 -6.84
N ASP A 78 -4.07 -5.56 -8.09
CA ASP A 78 -3.52 -6.44 -9.13
C ASP A 78 -2.75 -5.68 -10.23
N PHE A 79 -2.45 -4.39 -10.01
CA PHE A 79 -1.63 -3.59 -10.93
C PHE A 79 -0.23 -4.18 -11.09
N GLY A 80 0.14 -4.50 -12.31
CA GLY A 80 1.44 -5.11 -12.59
C GLY A 80 1.79 -5.17 -14.07
N GLN A 81 3.05 -5.42 -14.38
CA GLN A 81 3.53 -5.49 -15.75
C GLN A 81 3.19 -6.85 -16.40
N SER A 82 2.74 -6.82 -17.63
CA SER A 82 2.55 -7.98 -18.51
C SER A 82 3.51 -7.93 -19.69
N ARG A 83 3.96 -9.09 -20.12
CA ARG A 83 4.90 -9.21 -21.23
C ARG A 83 4.31 -8.85 -22.58
N ILE A 84 3.08 -9.27 -22.83
CA ILE A 84 2.34 -9.04 -24.08
C ILE A 84 0.86 -8.84 -23.79
N PRO A 85 0.09 -8.25 -24.70
CA PRO A 85 -1.35 -8.03 -24.51
C PRO A 85 -2.17 -9.29 -24.25
N THR A 86 -1.73 -10.45 -24.80
CA THR A 86 -2.41 -11.74 -24.58
C THR A 86 -2.31 -12.21 -23.14
N GLU A 87 -1.24 -11.90 -22.43
CA GLU A 87 -1.13 -12.17 -20.98
C GLU A 87 -2.09 -11.30 -20.15
N ALA A 88 -2.63 -10.24 -20.74
CA ALA A 88 -3.58 -9.32 -20.12
C ALA A 88 -5.05 -9.62 -20.47
N GLN A 89 -5.36 -10.77 -21.09
CA GLN A 89 -6.74 -11.08 -21.54
C GLN A 89 -7.77 -11.06 -20.41
N GLY A 90 -7.39 -11.52 -19.22
CA GLY A 90 -8.25 -11.53 -18.02
C GLY A 90 -8.37 -10.18 -17.30
N PHE A 91 -7.75 -9.12 -17.81
CA PHE A 91 -7.73 -7.80 -17.15
C PHE A 91 -8.58 -6.80 -17.93
N ALA A 92 -9.30 -5.95 -17.21
CA ALA A 92 -10.15 -4.91 -17.79
C ALA A 92 -9.32 -3.79 -18.42
N ASN A 93 -8.14 -3.50 -17.87
CA ASN A 93 -7.27 -2.43 -18.32
C ASN A 93 -5.90 -2.98 -18.72
N TYR A 94 -5.36 -2.41 -19.80
CA TYR A 94 -4.01 -2.66 -20.27
C TYR A 94 -3.44 -1.40 -20.94
N TYR A 95 -2.27 -0.97 -20.49
CA TYR A 95 -1.58 0.19 -21.01
C TYR A 95 -0.16 -0.18 -21.38
N ALA A 96 0.21 -0.10 -22.64
CA ALA A 96 1.56 -0.37 -23.14
C ALA A 96 2.20 0.87 -23.75
N CYS A 97 3.49 1.02 -23.52
CA CYS A 97 4.36 2.00 -24.19
C CYS A 97 5.83 1.55 -24.08
N CYS A 98 6.78 2.41 -24.39
CA CYS A 98 8.21 2.06 -24.39
C CYS A 98 8.68 1.47 -23.05
N THR A 99 8.96 0.20 -23.02
CA THR A 99 9.46 -0.49 -21.81
C THR A 99 10.93 -0.12 -21.59
N LEU A 100 11.25 0.39 -20.40
CA LEU A 100 12.63 0.74 -20.01
C LEU A 100 13.18 -0.17 -18.91
N ILE A 101 12.34 -0.64 -17.99
CA ILE A 101 12.72 -1.56 -16.92
C ILE A 101 11.66 -2.65 -16.81
N ALA A 102 12.10 -3.89 -16.73
CA ALA A 102 11.22 -5.04 -16.58
C ALA A 102 11.83 -6.08 -15.64
N ASN A 103 11.04 -6.62 -14.70
CA ASN A 103 11.47 -7.64 -13.74
C ASN A 103 12.76 -7.26 -12.98
N GLY A 104 12.89 -6.00 -12.59
CA GLY A 104 14.09 -5.51 -11.87
C GLY A 104 15.36 -5.44 -12.70
N SER A 105 15.26 -5.46 -14.03
CA SER A 105 16.39 -5.34 -14.94
C SER A 105 16.17 -4.23 -15.95
N ALA A 106 17.23 -3.51 -16.32
CA ALA A 106 17.21 -2.59 -17.44
C ALA A 106 16.82 -3.35 -18.72
N TYR A 107 15.88 -2.80 -19.48
CA TYR A 107 15.28 -3.50 -20.62
C TYR A 107 15.24 -2.62 -21.86
N PRO A 108 15.52 -3.20 -23.02
CA PRO A 108 16.54 -4.21 -23.30
C PRO A 108 17.92 -3.54 -23.33
N ASP A 109 19.00 -4.30 -23.42
CA ASP A 109 20.34 -3.74 -23.57
C ASP A 109 20.46 -2.86 -24.84
N ASN A 110 19.66 -3.18 -25.86
CA ASN A 110 19.49 -2.40 -27.07
C ASN A 110 18.08 -1.78 -27.07
N LEU A 111 17.95 -0.56 -26.59
CA LEU A 111 16.74 0.24 -26.79
C LEU A 111 16.64 0.61 -28.27
N VAL A 112 16.06 -0.27 -29.07
CA VAL A 112 15.79 0.01 -30.48
C VAL A 112 14.51 0.85 -30.52
N PHE A 113 14.68 2.16 -30.59
CA PHE A 113 13.58 3.05 -30.94
C PHE A 113 13.43 3.03 -32.45
N TYR A 114 12.37 2.39 -32.90
CA TYR A 114 12.05 2.26 -34.33
C TYR A 114 11.75 3.59 -34.99
N ASN A 115 11.63 4.69 -34.21
CA ASN A 115 11.30 6.00 -34.72
C ASN A 115 12.26 7.05 -34.13
N LYS A 116 12.82 7.92 -34.99
CA LYS A 116 13.64 9.07 -34.58
C LYS A 116 12.90 10.02 -33.62
N ASP A 117 11.57 10.03 -33.66
CA ASP A 117 10.73 10.88 -32.82
C ASP A 117 10.64 10.40 -31.37
N VAL A 118 10.98 9.15 -31.05
CA VAL A 118 10.97 8.61 -29.69
C VAL A 118 12.31 8.82 -28.98
N GLY A 119 13.40 8.86 -29.73
CA GLY A 119 14.75 9.08 -29.21
C GLY A 119 15.08 10.56 -28.89
N GLY A 120 16.34 10.83 -28.60
CA GLY A 120 16.87 12.17 -28.32
C GLY A 120 16.58 12.67 -26.92
N THR A 121 17.18 13.83 -26.59
CA THR A 121 17.00 14.50 -25.30
C THR A 121 15.74 15.34 -25.35
N ARG A 122 14.70 14.92 -24.60
CA ARG A 122 13.37 15.55 -24.59
C ARG A 122 12.75 15.50 -23.19
N GLY A 123 11.68 16.25 -22.96
CA GLY A 123 10.77 16.01 -21.84
C GLY A 123 10.24 14.59 -21.88
N ARG A 124 10.08 13.95 -20.72
CA ARG A 124 9.69 12.55 -20.62
C ARG A 124 8.57 12.36 -19.61
N THR A 125 7.71 11.40 -19.87
CA THR A 125 6.76 10.87 -18.89
C THR A 125 7.01 9.38 -18.71
N GLY A 126 6.56 8.82 -17.61
CA GLY A 126 6.62 7.38 -17.40
C GLY A 126 5.93 6.94 -16.11
N ILE A 127 5.58 5.65 -16.13
CA ILE A 127 4.87 4.97 -15.05
C ILE A 127 5.67 3.75 -14.67
N GLY A 128 5.74 3.46 -13.38
CA GLY A 128 6.52 2.33 -12.89
C GLY A 128 6.07 1.79 -11.55
N ILE A 129 6.83 0.80 -11.07
CA ILE A 129 6.66 0.19 -9.77
C ILE A 129 8.00 0.21 -9.03
N LYS A 130 7.97 0.64 -7.77
CA LYS A 130 9.06 0.49 -6.82
C LYS A 130 8.52 -0.05 -5.50
N GLY A 131 8.88 -1.29 -5.16
CA GLY A 131 8.31 -1.94 -3.98
C GLY A 131 6.78 -1.96 -4.04
N ASN A 132 6.12 -1.39 -3.05
CA ASN A 132 4.66 -1.29 -2.98
C ASN A 132 4.13 0.10 -3.41
N CYS A 133 4.85 0.80 -4.29
CA CYS A 133 4.45 2.11 -4.78
C CYS A 133 4.30 2.13 -6.29
N LEU A 134 3.25 2.77 -6.76
CA LEU A 134 3.16 3.30 -8.12
C LEU A 134 4.15 4.46 -8.24
N VAL A 135 4.91 4.48 -9.32
CA VAL A 135 5.88 5.56 -9.62
C VAL A 135 5.38 6.34 -10.82
N LEU A 136 5.25 7.64 -10.68
CA LEU A 136 4.98 8.56 -11.79
C LEU A 136 6.19 9.47 -11.97
N TYR A 137 6.64 9.62 -13.21
CA TYR A 137 7.78 10.46 -13.56
C TYR A 137 7.44 11.44 -14.68
N ALA A 138 7.80 12.70 -14.52
CA ALA A 138 7.72 13.67 -15.60
C ALA A 138 8.95 14.61 -15.58
N SER A 139 9.48 14.95 -16.76
CA SER A 139 10.47 16.00 -16.92
C SER A 139 10.07 16.90 -18.08
N LYS A 140 10.15 18.23 -17.87
CA LYS A 140 9.70 19.23 -18.85
C LYS A 140 10.64 19.27 -20.04
N ASP A 141 10.07 19.39 -21.24
CA ASP A 141 10.82 19.55 -22.49
C ASP A 141 11.59 20.88 -22.51
N GLY A 142 12.74 20.89 -23.22
CA GLY A 142 13.58 22.09 -23.33
C GLY A 142 14.27 22.54 -22.04
N THR A 143 14.33 21.68 -21.01
CA THR A 143 15.02 21.96 -19.74
C THR A 143 16.24 21.07 -19.55
N SER A 144 17.09 21.39 -18.55
CA SER A 144 18.23 20.54 -18.15
C SER A 144 17.83 19.15 -17.67
N ASP A 145 16.57 18.96 -17.29
CA ASP A 145 16.01 17.69 -16.81
C ASP A 145 15.54 16.78 -17.94
N ALA A 146 15.51 17.27 -19.17
CA ALA A 146 15.21 16.47 -20.35
C ALA A 146 16.22 15.33 -20.52
N LYS A 147 15.73 14.12 -20.87
CA LYS A 147 16.54 12.91 -20.91
C LYS A 147 16.35 12.15 -22.23
N THR A 148 17.41 11.45 -22.66
CA THR A 148 17.20 10.37 -23.62
C THR A 148 16.51 9.20 -22.92
N PRO A 149 15.87 8.28 -23.65
CA PRO A 149 15.27 7.09 -23.05
C PRO A 149 16.25 6.26 -22.22
N GLU A 150 17.49 6.10 -22.69
CA GLU A 150 18.54 5.37 -21.99
C GLU A 150 18.90 6.06 -20.67
N LYS A 151 19.08 7.38 -20.69
CA LYS A 151 19.35 8.15 -19.47
C LYS A 151 18.19 8.10 -18.49
N LEU A 152 16.95 8.09 -18.98
CA LEU A 152 15.77 7.91 -18.13
C LEU A 152 15.73 6.52 -17.53
N ARG A 153 15.98 5.48 -18.32
CA ARG A 153 16.09 4.10 -17.85
C ARG A 153 17.08 3.98 -16.70
N ASP A 154 18.32 4.41 -16.96
CA ASP A 154 19.42 4.27 -16.00
C ASP A 154 19.16 5.08 -14.73
N TYR A 155 18.55 6.24 -14.87
CA TYR A 155 18.13 7.10 -13.76
C TYR A 155 17.06 6.44 -12.88
N MET A 156 16.01 5.88 -13.47
CA MET A 156 14.94 5.19 -12.74
C MET A 156 15.45 3.87 -12.15
N PHE A 157 16.30 3.16 -12.85
CA PHE A 157 16.94 1.94 -12.36
C PHE A 157 17.80 2.21 -11.11
N ALA A 158 18.63 3.27 -11.15
CA ALA A 158 19.43 3.70 -10.01
C ALA A 158 18.59 4.11 -8.78
N LYS A 159 17.35 4.54 -9.01
CA LYS A 159 16.37 4.82 -7.93
C LYS A 159 15.69 3.56 -7.38
N GLY A 160 16.03 2.37 -7.88
CA GLY A 160 15.47 1.09 -7.44
C GLY A 160 14.06 0.82 -7.96
N VAL A 161 13.68 1.44 -9.08
CA VAL A 161 12.43 1.12 -9.79
C VAL A 161 12.61 -0.23 -10.47
N THR A 162 11.65 -1.13 -10.29
CA THR A 162 11.71 -2.52 -10.78
C THR A 162 10.95 -2.76 -12.07
N GLU A 163 9.98 -1.91 -12.34
CA GLU A 163 9.15 -1.92 -13.55
C GLU A 163 8.98 -0.48 -14.02
N PHE A 164 9.25 -0.19 -15.29
CA PHE A 164 9.07 1.18 -15.78
C PHE A 164 8.77 1.21 -17.29
N ILE A 165 7.74 1.95 -17.64
CA ILE A 165 7.29 2.21 -19.00
C ILE A 165 7.33 3.71 -19.24
N MET A 166 8.05 4.14 -20.28
CA MET A 166 8.08 5.53 -20.72
C MET A 166 6.87 5.80 -21.62
N GLY A 167 6.10 6.85 -21.29
CA GLY A 167 4.98 7.34 -22.08
C GLY A 167 5.39 8.35 -23.16
N ASP A 168 4.41 9.06 -23.72
CA ASP A 168 4.64 10.13 -24.68
C ASP A 168 5.37 11.32 -24.00
N GLY A 169 6.18 12.01 -24.77
CA GLY A 169 7.09 13.03 -24.28
C GLY A 169 7.18 14.29 -25.15
N GLY A 170 8.29 15.02 -25.03
CA GLY A 170 8.49 16.29 -25.71
C GLY A 170 7.45 17.32 -25.29
N GLY A 171 6.87 18.03 -26.24
CA GLY A 171 5.83 19.02 -25.99
C GLY A 171 4.52 18.46 -25.39
N LYS A 172 4.38 17.13 -25.31
CA LYS A 172 3.19 16.45 -24.78
C LYS A 172 3.35 16.01 -23.31
N VAL A 173 4.37 16.47 -22.61
CA VAL A 173 4.55 16.20 -21.18
C VAL A 173 3.50 16.97 -20.39
N ASN A 174 2.46 16.28 -19.95
CA ASN A 174 1.44 16.79 -19.05
C ASN A 174 1.46 15.97 -17.77
N TYR A 175 1.58 16.64 -16.62
CA TYR A 175 1.68 15.99 -15.32
C TYR A 175 1.03 16.86 -14.24
N TYR A 176 0.37 16.21 -13.30
CA TYR A 176 -0.28 16.84 -12.15
C TYR A 176 -0.03 15.99 -10.88
N ASP A 177 0.35 16.65 -9.79
CA ASP A 177 0.54 16.10 -8.44
C ASP A 177 0.10 17.09 -7.35
N GLY A 178 -0.93 17.88 -7.63
CA GLY A 178 -1.30 19.08 -6.88
C GLY A 178 -0.80 20.35 -7.58
N GLU A 179 0.27 20.25 -8.37
CA GLU A 179 0.79 21.32 -9.21
C GLU A 179 0.76 20.91 -10.69
N LEU A 180 0.35 21.83 -11.55
CA LEU A 180 0.27 21.58 -12.99
C LEU A 180 1.63 21.73 -13.68
N MET A 181 2.02 20.70 -14.45
CA MET A 181 3.08 20.79 -15.46
C MET A 181 2.43 20.54 -16.82
N GLU A 182 2.10 21.59 -17.54
CA GLU A 182 1.52 21.50 -18.88
C GLU A 182 2.59 21.61 -19.96
N GLY A 183 2.51 20.68 -20.92
CA GLY A 183 3.29 20.73 -22.15
C GLY A 183 2.75 21.76 -23.13
N SER A 184 3.45 21.94 -24.26
CA SER A 184 3.00 22.79 -25.36
C SER A 184 1.89 22.15 -26.22
N ALA A 185 1.59 20.87 -25.99
CA ALA A 185 0.57 20.10 -26.68
C ALA A 185 -0.28 19.26 -25.72
N LYS A 186 -1.53 19.04 -26.10
CA LYS A 186 -2.48 18.20 -25.34
C LYS A 186 -2.16 16.72 -25.51
N SER A 187 -2.54 15.91 -24.52
CA SER A 187 -2.41 14.45 -24.55
C SER A 187 -3.72 13.81 -24.97
N GLN A 188 -3.64 12.80 -25.83
CA GLN A 188 -4.81 12.05 -26.30
C GLN A 188 -5.34 11.10 -25.23
N ASN A 189 -4.44 10.52 -24.45
CA ASN A 189 -4.79 9.70 -23.30
C ASN A 189 -3.86 10.03 -22.11
N LEU A 190 -4.38 9.83 -20.93
CA LEU A 190 -3.68 10.04 -19.66
C LEU A 190 -3.95 8.87 -18.73
N ILE A 191 -3.04 8.67 -17.79
CA ILE A 191 -3.30 7.86 -16.62
C ILE A 191 -3.64 8.81 -15.48
N LEU A 192 -4.83 8.63 -14.91
CA LEU A 192 -5.30 9.37 -13.74
C LEU A 192 -5.22 8.46 -12.52
N VAL A 193 -4.78 9.02 -11.40
CA VAL A 193 -4.75 8.32 -10.11
C VAL A 193 -5.61 9.09 -9.12
N TYR A 194 -6.47 8.38 -8.45
CA TYR A 194 -7.33 8.89 -7.39
C TYR A 194 -6.89 8.27 -6.08
N LEU A 195 -6.64 9.09 -5.10
CA LEU A 195 -6.31 8.62 -3.76
C LEU A 195 -7.58 8.23 -3.00
N ASP A 196 -7.41 7.32 -2.08
CA ASP A 196 -8.44 7.03 -1.09
C ASP A 196 -8.44 8.18 -0.08
N LYS A 197 -9.14 9.26 -0.46
CA LYS A 197 -9.40 10.36 0.48
C LYS A 197 -10.44 9.82 1.44
N GLU A 198 -10.06 9.55 2.67
CA GLU A 198 -11.07 9.49 3.72
C GLU A 198 -11.94 10.73 3.56
N GLU A 199 -13.26 10.53 3.34
CA GLU A 199 -14.19 11.66 3.39
C GLU A 199 -13.93 12.40 4.70
N PRO A 200 -13.80 13.75 4.69
CA PRO A 200 -13.58 14.48 5.91
C PRO A 200 -14.76 14.19 6.85
N LYS A 201 -14.53 13.31 7.80
CA LYS A 201 -15.36 13.27 8.99
C LYS A 201 -15.44 14.72 9.47
N PRO A 202 -16.62 15.24 9.86
CA PRO A 202 -16.78 16.64 10.21
C PRO A 202 -15.65 17.07 11.13
N THR A 203 -14.89 18.02 10.64
CA THR A 203 -13.69 18.55 11.26
C THR A 203 -14.01 19.05 12.66
N ASN A 204 -13.56 18.31 13.65
CA ASN A 204 -13.20 18.94 14.91
C ASN A 204 -11.71 19.28 14.80
N PRO A 205 -11.32 20.56 14.77
CA PRO A 205 -9.93 20.95 14.62
C PRO A 205 -9.25 20.90 15.97
N THR A 206 -8.73 19.76 16.31
CA THR A 206 -7.63 19.60 17.27
C THR A 206 -6.89 18.35 16.86
N ALA A 207 -5.58 18.48 16.60
CA ALA A 207 -4.71 17.33 16.51
C ALA A 207 -5.03 16.39 17.67
N PRO A 208 -5.33 15.09 17.43
CA PRO A 208 -5.70 14.23 18.53
C PRO A 208 -4.48 14.07 19.43
N THR A 209 -4.52 14.73 20.57
CA THR A 209 -3.68 14.45 21.73
C THR A 209 -4.09 13.14 22.41
N SER A 210 -4.87 12.27 21.73
CA SER A 210 -5.19 10.93 22.20
C SER A 210 -4.83 9.90 21.12
N ASN A 211 -3.91 9.00 21.45
CA ASN A 211 -3.55 7.79 20.71
C ASN A 211 -4.71 6.77 20.67
N ALA A 212 -5.94 7.18 20.42
CA ALA A 212 -7.13 6.34 20.46
C ALA A 212 -7.51 5.91 19.04
N TYR A 213 -7.49 4.60 18.79
CA TYR A 213 -8.07 4.02 17.59
C TYR A 213 -9.59 3.89 17.72
N ALA A 214 -10.31 3.99 16.62
CA ALA A 214 -11.71 3.61 16.57
C ALA A 214 -11.86 2.07 16.51
N ILE A 215 -12.80 1.51 17.27
CA ILE A 215 -13.19 0.10 17.18
C ILE A 215 -14.49 0.01 16.40
N THR A 216 -14.42 -0.60 15.22
CA THR A 216 -15.58 -0.80 14.35
C THR A 216 -16.42 -1.99 14.84
N GLN A 217 -17.69 -1.77 15.13
CA GLN A 217 -18.62 -2.83 15.52
C GLN A 217 -19.09 -3.61 14.30
N THR A 218 -18.74 -4.90 14.23
CA THR A 218 -19.05 -5.77 13.09
C THR A 218 -19.60 -7.11 13.58
N PRO A 219 -20.79 -7.12 14.22
CA PRO A 219 -21.31 -8.30 14.90
C PRO A 219 -21.58 -9.46 13.94
N ILE A 220 -21.04 -10.65 14.26
CA ILE A 220 -21.22 -11.89 13.49
C ILE A 220 -22.50 -12.62 13.90
N THR A 221 -23.65 -12.00 13.63
CA THR A 221 -24.97 -12.40 14.14
C THR A 221 -25.44 -13.78 13.63
N ALA A 222 -24.90 -14.28 12.52
CA ALA A 222 -25.22 -15.63 12.03
C ALA A 222 -24.45 -16.74 12.77
N ASN A 223 -23.37 -16.40 13.50
CA ASN A 223 -22.53 -17.34 14.23
C ASN A 223 -23.33 -18.03 15.38
N PRO A 224 -23.18 -19.37 15.54
CA PRO A 224 -23.91 -20.10 16.60
C PRO A 224 -23.60 -19.62 18.02
N ARG A 225 -22.35 -19.22 18.33
CA ARG A 225 -21.96 -18.74 19.66
C ARG A 225 -22.48 -17.34 19.93
N TYR A 226 -22.55 -16.49 18.89
CA TYR A 226 -23.20 -15.19 18.99
C TYR A 226 -24.69 -15.37 19.35
N LYS A 227 -25.41 -16.24 18.66
CA LYS A 227 -26.82 -16.56 18.91
C LYS A 227 -27.05 -17.20 20.28
N ALA A 228 -26.17 -18.13 20.68
CA ALA A 228 -26.26 -18.80 21.99
C ALA A 228 -26.03 -17.83 23.16
N ASN A 229 -25.31 -16.73 22.95
CA ASN A 229 -25.09 -15.66 23.93
C ASN A 229 -24.67 -16.18 25.32
N GLN A 230 -23.84 -17.23 25.36
CA GLN A 230 -23.42 -17.87 26.60
C GLN A 230 -22.49 -16.94 27.39
N LYS A 231 -23.00 -16.29 28.41
CA LYS A 231 -22.23 -15.38 29.27
C LYS A 231 -21.16 -16.16 30.05
N LYS A 232 -19.94 -15.60 30.08
CA LYS A 232 -18.81 -16.08 30.87
C LYS A 232 -18.04 -14.87 31.42
N PRO A 233 -17.70 -14.86 32.71
CA PRO A 233 -16.85 -13.81 33.26
C PRO A 233 -15.46 -13.90 32.63
N LYS A 234 -15.02 -12.85 31.99
CA LYS A 234 -13.68 -12.74 31.42
C LYS A 234 -12.74 -12.10 32.44
N THR A 235 -11.50 -12.63 32.53
CA THR A 235 -10.50 -12.18 33.48
C THR A 235 -9.19 -11.74 32.82
N GLY A 236 -9.15 -11.76 31.48
CA GLY A 236 -7.95 -11.38 30.75
C GLY A 236 -8.12 -11.45 29.24
N TYR A 237 -6.99 -11.46 28.55
CA TYR A 237 -6.90 -11.34 27.10
C TYR A 237 -5.90 -12.35 26.53
N MET A 238 -6.22 -12.91 25.39
CA MET A 238 -5.32 -13.80 24.64
C MET A 238 -5.08 -13.24 23.25
N GLN A 239 -3.82 -12.99 22.96
CA GLN A 239 -3.37 -12.50 21.66
C GLN A 239 -3.12 -13.67 20.71
N HIS A 240 -3.72 -13.59 19.54
CA HIS A 240 -3.55 -14.53 18.43
C HIS A 240 -3.02 -13.85 17.18
N SER A 241 -2.61 -14.64 16.21
CA SER A 241 -2.49 -14.23 14.82
C SER A 241 -3.09 -15.32 13.90
N THR A 242 -3.62 -14.88 12.77
CA THR A 242 -4.53 -15.69 11.95
C THR A 242 -3.91 -16.97 11.36
N GLY A 243 -2.58 -17.12 11.36
CA GLY A 243 -1.89 -18.23 10.69
C GLY A 243 -2.27 -18.38 9.20
N THR A 244 -2.88 -17.34 8.63
CA THR A 244 -3.34 -17.27 7.25
C THR A 244 -2.73 -16.04 6.58
N PRO A 245 -1.46 -16.13 6.16
CA PRO A 245 -0.75 -15.00 5.57
C PRO A 245 -1.48 -14.34 4.40
N GLY A 246 -1.62 -13.01 4.47
CA GLY A 246 -2.35 -12.21 3.49
C GLY A 246 -3.87 -12.22 3.64
N GLY A 247 -4.41 -12.92 4.64
CA GLY A 247 -5.82 -12.85 5.00
C GLY A 247 -6.16 -11.47 5.57
N LYS A 248 -7.32 -10.92 5.20
CA LYS A 248 -7.84 -9.64 5.70
C LYS A 248 -8.99 -9.88 6.68
N ALA A 249 -9.16 -8.95 7.62
CA ALA A 249 -10.22 -9.02 8.63
C ALA A 249 -11.59 -9.27 8.02
N GLU A 250 -11.93 -8.61 6.93
CA GLU A 250 -13.20 -8.79 6.21
C GLU A 250 -13.47 -10.26 5.84
N SER A 251 -12.45 -10.98 5.34
CA SER A 251 -12.59 -12.39 4.95
C SER A 251 -12.90 -13.30 6.15
N PHE A 252 -12.26 -13.05 7.29
CA PHE A 252 -12.51 -13.78 8.52
C PHE A 252 -13.89 -13.44 9.09
N ILE A 253 -14.27 -12.19 9.15
CA ILE A 253 -15.59 -11.72 9.58
C ILE A 253 -16.67 -12.43 8.75
N LYS A 254 -16.54 -12.45 7.43
CA LYS A 254 -17.47 -13.14 6.53
C LYS A 254 -17.54 -14.65 6.82
N THR A 255 -16.39 -15.30 6.98
CA THR A 255 -16.31 -16.74 7.27
C THR A 255 -16.90 -17.10 8.62
N TRP A 256 -16.61 -16.30 9.65
CA TRP A 256 -17.10 -16.56 11.01
C TRP A 256 -18.55 -16.12 11.21
N ASN A 257 -19.08 -15.27 10.35
CA ASN A 257 -20.51 -14.91 10.33
C ASN A 257 -21.33 -15.96 9.58
N SER A 258 -21.15 -17.23 9.93
CA SER A 258 -21.90 -18.34 9.34
C SER A 258 -22.36 -19.33 10.43
N GLN A 259 -23.41 -20.11 10.13
CA GLN A 259 -23.90 -21.15 11.05
C GLN A 259 -22.95 -22.34 11.18
N SER A 260 -22.04 -22.53 10.21
CA SER A 260 -21.03 -23.59 10.20
C SER A 260 -19.70 -23.17 10.79
N ALA A 261 -19.59 -21.94 11.32
CA ALA A 261 -18.34 -21.45 11.90
C ALA A 261 -17.86 -22.33 13.05
N GLN A 262 -16.59 -22.73 13.02
CA GLN A 262 -15.97 -23.59 14.03
C GLN A 262 -15.00 -22.84 14.96
N ALA A 263 -14.70 -21.60 14.65
CA ALA A 263 -13.84 -20.71 15.43
C ALA A 263 -14.28 -19.26 15.26
N GLU A 264 -13.99 -18.43 16.23
CA GLU A 264 -14.09 -16.97 16.20
C GLU A 264 -13.39 -16.37 17.40
N THR A 265 -13.06 -15.08 17.31
CA THR A 265 -12.56 -14.24 18.41
C THR A 265 -13.51 -13.07 18.66
N GLU A 266 -13.32 -12.37 19.76
CA GLU A 266 -14.05 -11.13 20.02
C GLU A 266 -13.58 -10.00 19.09
N PHE A 267 -12.28 -9.95 18.78
CA PHE A 267 -11.66 -8.91 17.96
C PHE A 267 -10.82 -9.49 16.85
N ILE A 268 -10.74 -8.77 15.74
CA ILE A 268 -9.76 -8.98 14.68
C ILE A 268 -9.17 -7.66 14.21
N ILE A 269 -7.89 -7.68 13.85
CA ILE A 269 -7.10 -6.50 13.48
C ILE A 269 -6.38 -6.75 12.17
N ASP A 270 -6.41 -5.77 11.28
CA ASP A 270 -5.53 -5.69 10.11
C ASP A 270 -5.08 -4.23 9.87
N ASP A 271 -4.45 -3.98 8.73
CA ASP A 271 -4.01 -2.65 8.32
C ASP A 271 -5.18 -1.65 8.14
N THR A 272 -6.40 -2.13 7.92
CA THR A 272 -7.57 -1.28 7.72
C THR A 272 -8.26 -0.87 9.02
N GLY A 273 -8.12 -1.65 10.11
CA GLY A 273 -8.76 -1.28 11.38
C GLY A 273 -8.77 -2.34 12.48
N ILE A 274 -9.54 -2.02 13.51
CA ILE A 274 -9.88 -2.88 14.64
C ILE A 274 -11.37 -3.18 14.55
N TYR A 275 -11.73 -4.46 14.52
CA TYR A 275 -13.13 -4.90 14.38
C TYR A 275 -13.54 -5.73 15.57
N GLN A 276 -14.62 -5.32 16.24
CA GLN A 276 -15.24 -6.11 17.29
C GLN A 276 -16.42 -6.90 16.73
N MET A 277 -16.30 -8.22 16.77
CA MET A 277 -17.26 -9.16 16.19
C MET A 277 -18.19 -9.80 17.23
N MET A 278 -17.70 -9.97 18.45
CA MET A 278 -18.44 -10.58 19.54
C MET A 278 -18.46 -9.65 20.76
N PRO A 279 -19.54 -9.60 21.54
CA PRO A 279 -19.54 -8.86 22.80
C PRO A 279 -18.54 -9.46 23.80
N ILE A 280 -17.82 -8.59 24.53
CA ILE A 280 -16.99 -9.01 25.66
C ILE A 280 -17.91 -9.70 26.70
N GLY A 281 -17.45 -10.83 27.24
CA GLY A 281 -18.23 -11.61 28.23
C GLY A 281 -19.08 -12.72 27.66
N ILE A 282 -19.05 -12.96 26.35
CA ILE A 282 -19.58 -14.17 25.72
C ILE A 282 -18.47 -15.20 25.55
N ARG A 283 -18.81 -16.48 25.69
CA ARG A 283 -17.91 -17.59 25.38
C ARG A 283 -17.66 -17.65 23.88
N THR A 284 -16.41 -17.52 23.48
CA THR A 284 -15.93 -17.66 22.10
C THR A 284 -15.09 -18.94 21.94
N TRP A 285 -14.85 -19.36 20.70
CA TRP A 285 -14.05 -20.56 20.40
C TRP A 285 -12.77 -20.15 19.69
N HIS A 286 -11.82 -19.58 20.45
CA HIS A 286 -10.57 -19.05 19.90
C HIS A 286 -9.32 -19.86 20.26
N CYS A 287 -9.34 -20.65 21.35
CA CYS A 287 -8.12 -21.27 21.82
C CYS A 287 -8.21 -22.78 22.10
N GLY A 288 -9.35 -23.42 21.84
CA GLY A 288 -9.52 -24.86 21.98
C GLY A 288 -9.45 -25.41 23.42
N GLY A 289 -9.51 -24.54 24.46
CA GLY A 289 -9.40 -24.94 25.85
C GLY A 289 -10.26 -24.09 26.80
N SER A 290 -9.92 -24.15 28.10
CA SER A 290 -10.63 -23.37 29.14
C SER A 290 -10.47 -21.85 28.98
N GLY A 291 -9.43 -21.39 28.29
CA GLY A 291 -9.23 -20.00 27.91
C GLY A 291 -10.43 -19.39 27.16
N ASN A 292 -11.16 -20.18 26.38
CA ASN A 292 -12.42 -19.78 25.74
C ASN A 292 -13.45 -19.18 26.71
N ASN A 293 -13.42 -19.59 27.99
CA ASN A 293 -14.34 -19.13 29.01
C ASN A 293 -13.84 -17.85 29.71
N THR A 294 -12.53 -17.70 29.87
CA THR A 294 -11.93 -16.73 30.79
C THR A 294 -11.19 -15.59 30.10
N LEU A 295 -10.77 -15.78 28.86
CA LEU A 295 -10.00 -14.78 28.11
C LEU A 295 -10.78 -14.25 26.91
N VAL A 296 -10.58 -12.98 26.62
CA VAL A 296 -11.04 -12.33 25.38
C VAL A 296 -10.00 -12.60 24.32
N GLY A 297 -10.40 -13.13 23.18
CA GLY A 297 -9.51 -13.44 22.05
C GLY A 297 -9.43 -12.29 21.04
N CYS A 298 -8.24 -12.01 20.53
CA CYS A 298 -8.04 -11.10 19.42
C CYS A 298 -7.06 -11.67 18.41
N GLU A 299 -7.47 -11.72 17.16
CA GLU A 299 -6.63 -12.09 16.03
C GLU A 299 -5.97 -10.87 15.40
N VAL A 300 -4.69 -10.98 15.05
CA VAL A 300 -3.98 -10.04 14.17
C VAL A 300 -3.74 -10.73 12.82
N CYS A 301 -4.14 -10.10 11.74
CA CYS A 301 -3.88 -10.60 10.39
C CYS A 301 -2.39 -10.53 10.06
N GLU A 302 -1.89 -11.54 9.36
CA GLU A 302 -0.49 -11.64 8.99
C GLU A 302 -0.24 -11.13 7.56
N PRO A 303 0.91 -10.47 7.28
CA PRO A 303 1.25 -10.05 5.94
C PRO A 303 1.46 -11.26 5.02
N LEU A 304 1.27 -11.06 3.71
CA LEU A 304 1.26 -12.16 2.73
C LEU A 304 2.54 -13.00 2.72
N ASN A 305 3.70 -12.36 2.85
CA ASN A 305 4.98 -13.07 2.84
C ASN A 305 5.33 -13.75 4.18
N ALA A 306 4.51 -13.60 5.23
CA ALA A 306 4.58 -14.46 6.42
C ALA A 306 4.32 -15.93 6.08
N ARG A 307 3.80 -16.23 4.90
CA ARG A 307 3.73 -17.59 4.32
C ARG A 307 5.08 -18.28 4.24
N MET A 308 6.18 -17.53 4.13
CA MET A 308 7.54 -18.06 4.08
C MET A 308 8.13 -18.42 5.45
N LEU A 309 7.40 -18.19 6.53
CA LEU A 309 7.76 -18.65 7.86
C LEU A 309 7.44 -20.14 8.04
N ASP A 310 8.28 -20.87 8.73
CA ASP A 310 8.15 -22.32 8.95
C ASP A 310 6.76 -22.72 9.48
N ALA A 311 6.24 -21.94 10.45
CA ALA A 311 4.93 -22.19 11.05
C ALA A 311 3.77 -22.08 10.04
N ASN A 312 3.95 -21.27 8.99
CA ASN A 312 2.95 -21.00 7.96
C ASN A 312 3.21 -21.77 6.66
N TRP A 313 4.36 -22.46 6.58
CA TRP A 313 4.74 -23.13 5.35
C TRP A 313 3.81 -24.32 5.06
N ARG A 314 3.39 -24.39 3.82
CA ARG A 314 2.68 -25.56 3.26
C ARG A 314 3.52 -26.11 2.12
N THR A 315 3.74 -27.43 2.14
CA THR A 315 4.55 -28.13 1.15
C THR A 315 4.03 -27.89 -0.26
N LEU A 316 4.89 -27.35 -1.14
CA LEU A 316 4.56 -27.17 -2.56
C LEU A 316 5.02 -28.38 -3.36
N LYS A 317 4.16 -28.86 -4.22
CA LYS A 317 4.45 -29.95 -5.19
C LYS A 317 3.43 -29.93 -6.32
N GLN A 318 3.78 -30.51 -7.44
CA GLN A 318 2.87 -30.63 -8.58
C GLN A 318 1.54 -31.27 -8.18
N GLY A 319 0.43 -30.61 -8.52
CA GLY A 319 -0.93 -31.09 -8.25
C GLY A 319 -1.41 -30.94 -6.80
N SER A 320 -0.66 -30.27 -5.90
CA SER A 320 -1.11 -30.01 -4.55
C SER A 320 -2.13 -28.87 -4.51
N LYS A 321 -3.18 -29.06 -3.71
CA LYS A 321 -4.13 -27.99 -3.37
C LYS A 321 -3.53 -26.91 -2.46
N ASP A 322 -2.41 -27.20 -1.80
CA ASP A 322 -1.69 -26.27 -0.94
C ASP A 322 -0.83 -25.26 -1.74
N ASN A 323 -0.71 -25.47 -3.06
CA ASN A 323 -0.05 -24.53 -3.94
C ASN A 323 -0.88 -23.26 -4.04
N THR A 324 -0.38 -22.16 -3.48
CA THR A 324 -0.94 -20.83 -3.76
C THR A 324 -0.16 -20.17 -4.87
N THR A 325 -0.85 -19.42 -5.72
CA THR A 325 -0.20 -18.67 -6.82
C THR A 325 1.00 -17.86 -6.32
N TYR A 326 0.85 -17.15 -5.21
CA TYR A 326 1.93 -16.37 -4.60
C TYR A 326 3.15 -17.23 -4.24
N ALA A 327 2.96 -18.34 -3.49
CA ALA A 327 4.08 -19.16 -3.04
C ALA A 327 4.81 -19.83 -4.22
N VAL A 328 4.06 -20.25 -5.23
CA VAL A 328 4.65 -20.83 -6.45
C VAL A 328 5.39 -19.79 -7.27
N MET A 329 4.85 -18.57 -7.42
CA MET A 329 5.57 -17.47 -8.09
C MET A 329 6.88 -17.12 -7.39
N MET A 330 6.89 -17.05 -6.06
CA MET A 330 8.11 -16.78 -5.29
C MET A 330 9.13 -17.90 -5.47
N LEU A 331 8.69 -19.16 -5.46
CA LEU A 331 9.53 -20.31 -5.77
C LEU A 331 10.14 -20.23 -7.18
N GLN A 332 9.31 -19.93 -8.18
CA GLN A 332 9.77 -19.79 -9.57
C GLN A 332 10.79 -18.67 -9.73
N LYS A 333 10.55 -17.51 -9.11
CA LYS A 333 11.49 -16.39 -9.06
C LYS A 333 12.82 -16.80 -8.40
N GLU A 334 12.75 -17.50 -7.28
CA GLU A 334 13.96 -17.96 -6.57
C GLU A 334 14.76 -18.98 -7.37
N LEU A 335 14.09 -19.95 -8.00
CA LEU A 335 14.74 -20.93 -8.88
C LEU A 335 15.42 -20.25 -10.06
N GLN A 336 14.72 -19.34 -10.74
CA GLN A 336 15.27 -18.57 -11.85
C GLN A 336 16.48 -17.72 -11.43
N ALA A 337 16.41 -17.05 -10.26
CA ALA A 337 17.51 -16.26 -9.72
C ALA A 337 18.75 -17.11 -9.36
N ARG A 338 18.59 -18.43 -9.25
CA ARG A 338 19.66 -19.41 -9.02
C ARG A 338 20.10 -20.14 -10.28
N GLY A 339 19.57 -19.78 -11.46
CA GLY A 339 19.90 -20.39 -12.73
C GLY A 339 19.15 -21.69 -13.04
N TYR A 340 18.08 -22.02 -12.29
CA TYR A 340 17.20 -23.15 -12.58
C TYR A 340 15.93 -22.65 -13.25
N ASP A 341 15.76 -22.93 -14.54
CA ASP A 341 14.62 -22.45 -15.32
C ASP A 341 13.33 -23.20 -14.92
N PRO A 342 12.32 -22.52 -14.30
CA PRO A 342 11.03 -23.13 -13.98
C PRO A 342 10.06 -23.19 -15.17
N ASN A 343 10.50 -22.78 -16.38
CA ASN A 343 9.68 -22.59 -17.58
C ASN A 343 8.59 -21.51 -17.38
N GLY A 344 8.99 -20.35 -16.86
CA GLY A 344 8.14 -19.19 -16.61
C GLY A 344 7.81 -18.97 -15.12
N ILE A 345 7.28 -17.78 -14.83
CA ILE A 345 6.84 -17.34 -13.49
C ILE A 345 5.33 -17.09 -13.58
N ASP A 346 4.55 -18.16 -13.59
CA ASP A 346 3.12 -18.14 -13.81
C ASP A 346 2.29 -18.46 -12.54
N GLY A 347 2.97 -18.83 -11.45
CA GLY A 347 2.30 -19.24 -10.20
C GLY A 347 1.68 -20.64 -10.25
N ILE A 348 1.98 -21.43 -11.30
CA ILE A 348 1.51 -22.81 -11.47
C ILE A 348 2.67 -23.76 -11.23
N PHE A 349 2.53 -24.67 -10.26
CA PHE A 349 3.52 -25.71 -10.02
C PHE A 349 3.41 -26.80 -11.09
N GLY A 350 3.83 -26.48 -12.32
CA GLY A 350 3.82 -27.35 -13.47
C GLY A 350 5.04 -28.27 -13.56
N ARG A 351 5.21 -28.95 -14.71
CA ARG A 351 6.34 -29.84 -14.98
C ARG A 351 7.68 -29.09 -14.99
N GLY A 352 7.73 -27.87 -15.57
CA GLY A 352 8.94 -27.04 -15.60
C GLY A 352 9.39 -26.69 -14.19
N THR A 353 8.48 -26.18 -13.36
CA THR A 353 8.76 -25.87 -11.95
C THR A 353 9.26 -27.09 -11.19
N LYS A 354 8.63 -28.27 -11.38
CA LYS A 354 9.08 -29.52 -10.75
C LYS A 354 10.51 -29.88 -11.20
N THR A 355 10.80 -29.79 -12.49
CA THR A 355 12.14 -30.09 -13.04
C THR A 355 13.21 -29.18 -12.43
N ALA A 356 12.93 -27.87 -12.32
CA ALA A 356 13.81 -26.91 -11.70
C ALA A 356 14.05 -27.19 -10.21
N VAL A 357 13.00 -27.56 -9.46
CA VAL A 357 13.11 -27.98 -8.05
C VAL A 357 14.00 -29.22 -7.91
N VAL A 358 13.80 -30.24 -8.73
CA VAL A 358 14.64 -31.47 -8.74
C VAL A 358 16.10 -31.14 -9.01
N ALA A 359 16.38 -30.27 -10.00
CA ALA A 359 17.74 -29.84 -10.32
C ALA A 359 18.38 -29.08 -9.15
N PHE A 360 17.65 -28.16 -8.54
CA PHE A 360 18.11 -27.43 -7.34
C PHE A 360 18.39 -28.39 -6.18
N GLN A 361 17.47 -29.31 -5.86
CA GLN A 361 17.63 -30.28 -4.77
C GLN A 361 18.88 -31.13 -4.95
N LYS A 362 19.15 -31.63 -6.18
CA LYS A 362 20.38 -32.37 -6.52
C LYS A 362 21.62 -31.53 -6.26
N ALA A 363 21.62 -30.27 -6.71
CA ALA A 363 22.77 -29.38 -6.58
C ALA A 363 23.11 -29.05 -5.12
N VAL A 364 22.13 -29.05 -4.23
CA VAL A 364 22.33 -28.76 -2.79
C VAL A 364 22.35 -30.00 -1.91
N GLY A 365 22.38 -31.19 -2.50
CA GLY A 365 22.50 -32.47 -1.78
C GLY A 365 21.24 -32.91 -1.02
N LEU A 366 20.06 -32.45 -1.46
CA LEU A 366 18.78 -32.88 -0.91
C LEU A 366 18.17 -34.04 -1.73
N SER A 367 17.21 -34.75 -1.15
CA SER A 367 16.37 -35.70 -1.88
C SER A 367 15.69 -35.00 -3.06
N ALA A 368 15.94 -35.47 -4.28
CA ALA A 368 15.49 -34.84 -5.52
C ALA A 368 14.08 -35.33 -5.91
N ASP A 369 13.10 -35.14 -5.04
CA ASP A 369 11.73 -35.62 -5.19
C ASP A 369 10.80 -34.60 -5.90
N GLY A 370 11.28 -33.39 -6.11
CA GLY A 370 10.51 -32.30 -6.71
C GLY A 370 9.45 -31.71 -5.76
N THR A 371 9.63 -31.92 -4.46
CA THR A 371 8.71 -31.44 -3.41
C THR A 371 9.42 -30.37 -2.57
N VAL A 372 8.79 -29.21 -2.39
CA VAL A 372 9.37 -28.11 -1.59
C VAL A 372 8.79 -28.18 -0.17
N GLY A 373 9.28 -29.13 0.62
CA GLY A 373 9.09 -29.21 2.07
C GLY A 373 10.04 -28.24 2.80
N LEU A 374 10.05 -28.29 4.13
CA LEU A 374 10.87 -27.38 4.97
C LEU A 374 12.36 -27.43 4.64
N ASN A 375 12.95 -28.63 4.41
CA ASN A 375 14.37 -28.74 4.07
C ASN A 375 14.73 -28.01 2.76
N THR A 376 13.87 -28.14 1.77
CA THR A 376 14.03 -27.44 0.49
C THR A 376 13.79 -25.94 0.65
N LEU A 377 12.77 -25.53 1.43
CA LEU A 377 12.53 -24.14 1.77
C LEU A 377 13.76 -23.50 2.44
N HIS A 378 14.30 -24.12 3.48
CA HIS A 378 15.49 -23.60 4.19
C HIS A 378 16.70 -23.49 3.26
N ALA A 379 16.90 -24.44 2.35
CA ALA A 379 17.98 -24.35 1.35
C ALA A 379 17.77 -23.17 0.37
N LEU A 380 16.51 -22.91 -0.02
CA LEU A 380 16.17 -21.75 -0.85
C LEU A 380 16.32 -20.42 -0.12
N GLN A 381 16.10 -20.39 1.19
CA GLN A 381 16.23 -19.19 2.02
C GLN A 381 17.69 -18.74 2.27
N ARG A 382 18.68 -19.60 2.02
CA ARG A 382 20.11 -19.30 2.30
C ARG A 382 20.68 -18.17 1.43
N ARG A 383 20.09 -17.85 0.29
CA ARG A 383 20.54 -16.74 -0.56
C ARG A 383 20.14 -15.41 0.05
N THR A 384 21.05 -14.47 0.15
CA THR A 384 20.72 -13.09 0.50
C THR A 384 19.71 -12.52 -0.49
N GLY A 385 18.62 -11.92 0.02
CA GLY A 385 17.53 -11.43 -0.82
C GLY A 385 16.70 -12.54 -1.48
N SER A 386 16.61 -13.72 -0.84
CA SER A 386 15.77 -14.82 -1.35
C SER A 386 14.30 -14.42 -1.37
N TYR A 387 13.62 -14.69 -2.49
CA TYR A 387 12.16 -14.55 -2.62
C TYR A 387 11.38 -15.52 -1.72
N MET A 388 12.05 -16.58 -1.23
CA MET A 388 11.47 -17.57 -0.32
C MET A 388 11.69 -17.22 1.16
N ALA A 389 12.25 -16.05 1.48
CA ALA A 389 12.46 -15.59 2.85
C ALA A 389 11.39 -14.57 3.27
N TYR A 390 11.07 -14.57 4.56
CA TYR A 390 10.27 -13.50 5.14
C TYR A 390 11.06 -12.19 5.16
N ASN A 391 10.58 -11.18 4.48
CA ASN A 391 11.24 -9.88 4.42
C ASN A 391 10.77 -8.97 5.56
N VAL A 392 11.60 -8.84 6.59
CA VAL A 392 11.31 -8.01 7.77
C VAL A 392 11.17 -6.54 7.39
N VAL A 393 12.05 -6.03 6.52
CA VAL A 393 12.07 -4.59 6.16
C VAL A 393 10.78 -4.19 5.43
N GLU A 394 10.34 -5.00 4.47
CA GLU A 394 9.09 -4.74 3.73
C GLU A 394 7.85 -4.78 4.64
N ASN A 395 7.89 -5.58 5.70
CA ASN A 395 6.75 -5.75 6.60
C ASN A 395 6.82 -4.90 7.87
N GLN A 396 7.88 -4.12 8.07
CA GLN A 396 8.06 -3.39 9.31
C GLN A 396 6.92 -2.40 9.58
N ALA A 397 6.56 -1.60 8.59
CA ALA A 397 5.47 -0.63 8.72
C ALA A 397 4.11 -1.29 8.99
N TYR A 398 3.82 -2.40 8.29
CA TYR A 398 2.60 -3.20 8.54
C TYR A 398 2.60 -3.75 9.98
N PHE A 399 3.73 -4.33 10.40
CA PHE A 399 3.87 -4.87 11.75
C PHE A 399 3.65 -3.81 12.82
N GLU A 400 4.31 -2.66 12.70
CA GLU A 400 4.18 -1.56 13.66
C GLU A 400 2.74 -1.05 13.78
N ASP A 401 2.03 -0.97 12.67
CA ASP A 401 0.64 -0.52 12.62
C ASP A 401 -0.30 -1.51 13.34
N VAL A 402 -0.26 -2.79 12.95
CA VAL A 402 -1.12 -3.81 13.57
C VAL A 402 -0.74 -4.10 15.02
N TYR A 403 0.54 -3.95 15.38
CA TYR A 403 1.02 -4.10 16.74
C TYR A 403 0.52 -2.97 17.65
N ARG A 404 0.57 -1.70 17.20
CA ARG A 404 -0.04 -0.56 17.92
C ARG A 404 -1.52 -0.78 18.16
N LYS A 405 -2.25 -1.22 17.13
CA LYS A 405 -3.68 -1.56 17.23
C LYS A 405 -3.92 -2.69 18.24
N ALA A 406 -3.05 -3.71 18.27
CA ALA A 406 -3.14 -4.81 19.24
C ALA A 406 -2.90 -4.31 20.68
N VAL A 407 -1.88 -3.46 20.91
CA VAL A 407 -1.64 -2.83 22.23
C VAL A 407 -2.85 -2.03 22.68
N PHE A 408 -3.40 -1.18 21.81
CA PHE A 408 -4.60 -0.41 22.10
C PHE A 408 -5.80 -1.30 22.44
N THR A 409 -6.07 -2.33 21.62
CA THR A 409 -7.23 -3.23 21.80
C THR A 409 -7.11 -4.01 23.11
N CYS A 410 -5.92 -4.53 23.42
CA CYS A 410 -5.66 -5.23 24.67
C CYS A 410 -5.90 -4.33 25.87
N ALA A 411 -5.33 -3.12 25.88
CA ALA A 411 -5.51 -2.15 26.96
C ALA A 411 -6.98 -1.75 27.13
N TYR A 412 -7.69 -1.52 26.03
CA TYR A 412 -9.13 -1.25 26.01
C TYR A 412 -9.91 -2.38 26.70
N VAL A 413 -9.64 -3.63 26.32
CA VAL A 413 -10.31 -4.81 26.91
C VAL A 413 -9.99 -4.95 28.40
N LEU A 414 -8.71 -4.91 28.78
CA LEU A 414 -8.28 -5.06 30.18
C LEU A 414 -8.88 -3.98 31.07
N LYS A 415 -8.96 -2.74 30.58
CA LYS A 415 -9.61 -1.63 31.29
C LYS A 415 -11.11 -1.89 31.50
N GLN A 416 -11.82 -2.40 30.50
CA GLN A 416 -13.24 -2.76 30.62
C GLN A 416 -13.47 -3.92 31.60
N LEU A 417 -12.53 -4.85 31.70
CA LEU A 417 -12.58 -5.97 32.64
C LEU A 417 -12.14 -5.59 34.06
N GLY A 418 -11.66 -4.37 34.29
CA GLY A 418 -11.12 -3.93 35.57
C GLY A 418 -9.80 -4.62 35.95
N VAL A 419 -9.04 -5.12 34.94
CA VAL A 419 -7.77 -5.81 35.14
C VAL A 419 -6.65 -4.78 35.15
N SER A 420 -6.01 -4.61 36.31
CA SER A 420 -4.87 -3.68 36.52
C SER A 420 -3.52 -4.37 36.57
N LYS A 421 -3.47 -5.65 36.97
CA LYS A 421 -2.25 -6.43 37.00
C LYS A 421 -2.03 -7.13 35.65
N ILE A 422 -0.98 -6.74 34.94
CA ILE A 422 -0.62 -7.31 33.65
C ILE A 422 0.49 -8.35 33.86
N ASP A 423 0.13 -9.62 33.78
CA ASP A 423 1.00 -10.76 33.83
C ASP A 423 0.53 -11.85 32.86
N LYS A 424 1.19 -13.01 32.82
CA LYS A 424 0.84 -14.13 31.91
C LYS A 424 -0.57 -14.70 32.15
N ASN A 425 -1.14 -14.52 33.32
CA ASN A 425 -2.49 -14.99 33.60
C ASN A 425 -3.57 -14.05 33.06
N SER A 426 -3.29 -12.76 33.03
CA SER A 426 -4.21 -11.75 32.53
C SER A 426 -3.98 -11.38 31.06
N LEU A 427 -2.77 -11.62 30.53
CA LEU A 427 -2.39 -11.33 29.14
C LEU A 427 -1.36 -12.37 28.64
N CYS A 428 -1.82 -13.29 27.79
CA CYS A 428 -0.98 -14.33 27.20
C CYS A 428 -1.16 -14.43 25.68
N SER A 429 -0.22 -15.10 25.02
CA SER A 429 -0.41 -15.61 23.67
C SER A 429 -1.07 -16.99 23.68
N HIS A 430 -1.49 -17.49 22.52
CA HIS A 430 -1.99 -18.85 22.36
C HIS A 430 -0.91 -19.87 22.82
N ALA A 431 0.34 -19.68 22.39
CA ALA A 431 1.45 -20.55 22.78
C ALA A 431 1.72 -20.57 24.30
N GLU A 432 1.59 -19.44 24.97
CA GLU A 432 1.69 -19.36 26.43
C GLU A 432 0.49 -20.03 27.10
N GLY A 433 -0.72 -19.82 26.56
CA GLY A 433 -1.95 -20.49 27.02
C GLY A 433 -1.87 -22.02 26.92
N TYR A 434 -1.24 -22.54 25.86
CA TYR A 434 -0.94 -23.98 25.75
C TYR A 434 -0.03 -24.48 26.88
N LYS A 435 1.07 -23.76 27.14
CA LYS A 435 1.97 -24.10 28.24
C LYS A 435 1.30 -24.05 29.62
N MET A 436 0.29 -23.21 29.77
CA MET A 436 -0.54 -23.13 30.99
C MET A 436 -1.67 -24.17 31.04
N GLY A 437 -1.85 -24.98 30.01
CA GLY A 437 -2.91 -26.00 29.93
C GLY A 437 -4.32 -25.45 29.68
N ILE A 438 -4.44 -24.20 29.19
CA ILE A 438 -5.74 -23.54 28.95
C ILE A 438 -6.06 -23.36 27.47
N ALA A 439 -5.17 -23.76 26.57
CA ALA A 439 -5.32 -23.63 25.12
C ALA A 439 -4.76 -24.85 24.38
N SER A 440 -5.13 -25.03 23.11
CA SER A 440 -4.52 -26.01 22.20
C SER A 440 -3.12 -25.58 21.76
N ASN A 441 -2.38 -26.49 21.10
CA ASN A 441 -1.02 -26.20 20.67
C ASN A 441 -0.97 -25.37 19.38
N HIS A 442 -0.67 -24.07 19.50
CA HIS A 442 -0.41 -23.17 18.39
C HIS A 442 0.78 -22.24 18.70
N ALA A 443 1.44 -21.74 17.65
CA ALA A 443 2.68 -20.97 17.79
C ALA A 443 2.47 -19.43 17.80
N ASP A 444 1.25 -18.99 17.57
CA ASP A 444 0.92 -17.56 17.43
C ASP A 444 1.03 -16.83 18.78
N VAL A 445 1.56 -15.65 18.81
CA VAL A 445 2.16 -14.81 17.76
C VAL A 445 3.68 -15.04 17.62
N GLY A 446 4.21 -15.99 18.36
CA GLY A 446 5.66 -16.21 18.54
C GLY A 446 6.42 -16.60 17.26
N HIS A 447 5.74 -16.97 16.20
CA HIS A 447 6.38 -17.35 14.93
C HIS A 447 6.79 -16.14 14.06
N TRP A 448 6.20 -14.94 14.25
CA TRP A 448 6.52 -13.78 13.42
C TRP A 448 6.84 -12.50 14.19
N TRP A 449 6.24 -12.20 15.34
CA TRP A 449 6.54 -11.00 16.13
C TRP A 449 8.03 -10.86 16.50
N PRO A 450 8.74 -11.95 16.89
CA PRO A 450 10.18 -11.86 17.18
C PRO A 450 11.05 -11.47 15.99
N LYS A 451 10.55 -11.64 14.75
CA LYS A 451 11.25 -11.14 13.55
C LYS A 451 11.32 -9.62 13.52
N HIS A 452 10.39 -8.95 14.19
CA HIS A 452 10.32 -7.50 14.35
C HIS A 452 10.81 -7.02 15.74
N GLY A 453 11.52 -7.87 16.47
CA GLY A 453 12.10 -7.53 17.77
C GLY A 453 11.08 -7.41 18.90
N LYS A 454 9.88 -8.02 18.79
CA LYS A 454 8.85 -8.00 19.83
C LYS A 454 8.54 -9.41 20.33
N SER A 455 8.53 -9.54 21.64
CA SER A 455 8.09 -10.73 22.39
C SER A 455 6.74 -10.46 23.08
N MET A 456 6.18 -11.49 23.70
CA MET A 456 5.00 -11.30 24.55
C MET A 456 5.32 -10.53 25.85
N ASP A 457 6.57 -10.56 26.31
CA ASP A 457 6.98 -9.73 27.46
C ASP A 457 7.05 -8.25 27.05
N ASP A 458 7.55 -7.94 25.84
CA ASP A 458 7.50 -6.58 25.28
C ASP A 458 6.05 -6.12 25.10
N PHE A 459 5.17 -6.99 24.61
CA PHE A 459 3.75 -6.66 24.44
C PHE A 459 3.08 -6.32 25.77
N ARG A 460 3.34 -7.11 26.83
CA ARG A 460 2.85 -6.81 28.18
C ARG A 460 3.37 -5.46 28.71
N ALA A 461 4.65 -5.18 28.48
CA ALA A 461 5.28 -3.91 28.86
C ALA A 461 4.66 -2.72 28.09
N ASP A 462 4.48 -2.87 26.76
CA ASP A 462 3.88 -1.82 25.92
C ASP A 462 2.40 -1.56 26.29
N VAL A 463 1.63 -2.62 26.56
CA VAL A 463 0.24 -2.50 27.04
C VAL A 463 0.19 -1.77 28.39
N LYS A 464 1.06 -2.11 29.32
CA LYS A 464 1.18 -1.44 30.63
C LYS A 464 1.53 0.03 30.44
N THR A 465 2.54 0.33 29.65
CA THR A 465 2.97 1.70 29.34
C THR A 465 1.80 2.51 28.74
N TYR A 466 1.07 1.93 27.80
CA TYR A 466 -0.07 2.61 27.21
C TYR A 466 -1.21 2.85 28.23
N MET A 467 -1.49 1.89 29.10
CA MET A 467 -2.50 2.05 30.15
C MET A 467 -2.14 3.14 31.16
N GLU A 468 -0.85 3.32 31.45
CA GLU A 468 -0.34 4.31 32.42
C GLU A 468 -0.17 5.71 31.81
N THR A 469 0.26 5.80 30.54
CA THR A 469 0.72 7.04 29.92
C THR A 469 -0.09 7.50 28.71
N GLY A 470 -0.91 6.62 28.12
CA GLY A 470 -1.58 6.86 26.85
C GLY A 470 -0.64 6.83 25.63
N LYS A 471 0.66 6.50 25.78
CA LYS A 471 1.62 6.45 24.68
C LYS A 471 1.69 5.04 24.08
N LEU A 472 1.45 4.93 22.78
CA LEU A 472 1.60 3.70 22.01
C LEU A 472 3.06 3.50 21.58
N PRO A 473 3.52 2.24 21.42
CA PRO A 473 4.84 1.97 20.83
C PRO A 473 4.89 2.48 19.39
N TYR A 474 6.09 2.81 18.91
CA TYR A 474 6.31 3.35 17.55
C TYR A 474 5.56 4.66 17.23
N SER A 475 4.98 5.34 18.22
CA SER A 475 4.51 6.70 18.02
C SER A 475 5.73 7.62 17.83
N VAL A 476 5.74 8.38 16.74
CA VAL A 476 6.69 9.47 16.59
C VAL A 476 6.37 10.46 17.70
N GLU A 477 7.27 10.64 18.66
CA GLU A 477 7.21 11.81 19.51
C GLU A 477 7.39 13.01 18.56
N VAL A 478 6.34 13.73 18.31
CA VAL A 478 6.51 15.12 17.92
C VAL A 478 7.14 15.73 19.17
N GLU A 479 8.47 15.97 19.16
CA GLU A 479 9.07 16.84 20.15
C GLU A 479 8.20 18.10 20.12
N GLU A 480 7.41 18.29 21.15
CA GLU A 480 6.90 19.61 21.43
C GLU A 480 8.18 20.46 21.60
N LYS A 481 8.50 21.22 20.55
CA LYS A 481 9.50 22.27 20.65
C LYS A 481 9.18 22.96 21.99
N PRO A 482 10.12 23.03 22.95
CA PRO A 482 9.86 23.70 24.21
C PRO A 482 9.12 24.99 23.88
N SER A 483 7.95 25.19 24.44
CA SER A 483 7.18 26.41 24.23
C SER A 483 8.18 27.55 24.49
N GLU A 484 8.56 28.26 23.44
CA GLU A 484 9.20 29.56 23.60
C GLU A 484 8.31 30.30 24.60
N PRO A 485 8.89 31.01 25.59
CA PRO A 485 8.10 31.75 26.55
C PRO A 485 7.09 32.57 25.75
N THR A 486 5.83 32.36 26.01
CA THR A 486 4.72 33.02 25.33
C THR A 486 5.00 34.50 25.35
N GLU A 487 5.41 35.08 24.21
CA GLU A 487 5.20 36.50 24.00
C GLU A 487 3.70 36.75 24.23
N PRO A 488 3.34 37.86 24.88
CA PRO A 488 1.94 38.16 25.14
C PRO A 488 1.16 38.06 23.84
N GLU A 489 0.08 37.28 23.84
CA GLU A 489 -0.78 37.04 22.68
C GLU A 489 -1.05 38.35 21.97
N THR A 490 -0.53 38.50 20.76
CA THR A 490 -0.89 39.58 19.87
C THR A 490 -2.39 39.46 19.64
N PRO A 491 -3.21 40.47 19.90
CA PRO A 491 -4.65 40.37 19.71
C PRO A 491 -4.96 39.91 18.29
N ALA A 492 -5.92 38.99 18.16
CA ALA A 492 -6.32 38.41 16.87
C ALA A 492 -6.51 39.53 15.84
N LYS A 493 -5.86 39.39 14.68
CA LYS A 493 -5.94 40.36 13.59
C LYS A 493 -7.41 40.65 13.26
N THR A 494 -7.75 41.92 13.13
CA THR A 494 -9.07 42.30 12.67
C THR A 494 -9.31 41.88 11.22
N GLU A 495 -10.57 41.79 10.80
CA GLU A 495 -10.91 41.50 9.39
C GLU A 495 -10.22 42.47 8.40
N LEU A 496 -10.00 43.71 8.82
CA LEU A 496 -9.28 44.74 8.02
C LEU A 496 -7.80 44.41 7.88
N GLU A 497 -7.14 43.96 8.93
CA GLU A 497 -5.73 43.54 8.90
C GLU A 497 -5.53 42.27 8.06
N ILE A 498 -6.44 41.31 8.14
CA ILE A 498 -6.43 40.10 7.31
C ILE A 498 -6.61 40.48 5.82
N ALA A 499 -7.52 41.41 5.52
CA ALA A 499 -7.75 41.90 4.16
C ALA A 499 -6.56 42.66 3.62
N TRP A 500 -5.87 43.43 4.47
CA TRP A 500 -4.64 44.18 4.10
C TRP A 500 -3.50 43.21 3.75
N ASP A 501 -3.20 42.24 4.61
CA ASP A 501 -2.15 41.26 4.36
C ASP A 501 -2.42 40.52 3.04
N LYS A 502 -3.66 40.10 2.81
CA LYS A 502 -4.07 39.42 1.58
C LYS A 502 -3.86 40.30 0.33
N ALA A 503 -4.09 41.59 0.46
CA ALA A 503 -3.86 42.55 -0.63
C ALA A 503 -2.36 42.80 -0.87
N CYS A 504 -1.53 42.76 0.17
CA CYS A 504 -0.07 42.82 0.06
C CYS A 504 0.49 41.56 -0.59
N ASP A 505 0.04 40.36 -0.19
CA ASP A 505 0.45 39.09 -0.78
C ASP A 505 0.09 38.99 -2.27
N MET A 506 -1.01 39.62 -2.66
CA MET A 506 -1.42 39.72 -4.06
C MET A 506 -0.69 40.87 -4.81
N SER A 507 0.29 41.51 -4.19
CA SER A 507 1.02 42.66 -4.74
C SER A 507 0.13 43.83 -5.18
N ILE A 508 -1.02 44.02 -4.54
CA ILE A 508 -1.93 45.14 -4.75
C ILE A 508 -1.40 46.37 -4.01
N PHE A 509 -0.85 46.16 -2.80
CA PHE A 509 -0.16 47.15 -1.98
C PHE A 509 1.28 46.71 -1.68
N ASP A 510 2.12 47.64 -1.33
CA ASP A 510 3.53 47.41 -1.01
C ASP A 510 3.79 47.07 0.48
N GLY A 511 2.74 46.92 1.26
CA GLY A 511 2.82 46.63 2.70
C GLY A 511 3.09 47.85 3.57
N SER A 512 3.26 49.05 2.99
CA SER A 512 3.49 50.30 3.74
C SER A 512 2.18 50.99 4.10
N ASN A 513 2.15 51.66 5.27
CA ASN A 513 1.07 52.53 5.72
C ASN A 513 -0.36 51.92 5.68
N PRO A 514 -0.65 50.82 6.41
CA PRO A 514 -1.94 50.16 6.36
C PRO A 514 -3.14 51.00 6.86
N THR A 515 -2.88 52.05 7.61
CA THR A 515 -3.90 52.97 8.13
C THR A 515 -4.00 54.28 7.36
N GLY A 516 -3.21 54.44 6.27
CA GLY A 516 -3.19 55.65 5.47
C GLY A 516 -4.44 55.79 4.59
N ASN A 517 -4.85 57.03 4.32
CA ASN A 517 -5.95 57.32 3.41
C ASN A 517 -5.57 56.97 1.96
N VAL A 518 -6.39 56.15 1.33
CA VAL A 518 -6.24 55.83 -0.11
C VAL A 518 -6.76 56.97 -0.95
N THR A 519 -5.91 57.50 -1.81
CA THR A 519 -6.34 58.53 -2.77
C THR A 519 -7.22 57.92 -3.87
N ARG A 520 -8.06 58.73 -4.54
CA ARG A 520 -8.87 58.30 -5.68
C ARG A 520 -8.03 57.65 -6.79
N ARG A 521 -6.78 58.15 -7.00
CA ARG A 521 -5.87 57.56 -7.99
C ARG A 521 -5.37 56.17 -7.57
N GLN A 522 -5.01 56.00 -6.30
CA GLN A 522 -4.60 54.69 -5.76
C GLN A 522 -5.75 53.69 -5.80
N LEU A 523 -6.96 54.12 -5.44
CA LEU A 523 -8.16 53.26 -5.54
C LEU A 523 -8.44 52.85 -7.02
N ALA A 524 -8.26 53.79 -7.98
CA ALA A 524 -8.43 53.48 -9.39
C ALA A 524 -7.42 52.40 -9.86
N VAL A 525 -6.15 52.49 -9.44
CA VAL A 525 -5.13 51.46 -9.75
C VAL A 525 -5.48 50.11 -9.13
N VAL A 526 -5.98 50.07 -7.91
CA VAL A 526 -6.43 48.85 -7.25
C VAL A 526 -7.61 48.22 -7.99
N LEU A 527 -8.61 49.02 -8.35
CA LEU A 527 -9.78 48.55 -9.09
C LEU A 527 -9.41 48.05 -10.49
N ASP A 528 -8.45 48.68 -11.16
CA ASP A 528 -7.93 48.23 -12.45
C ASP A 528 -7.20 46.86 -12.34
N ARG A 529 -6.30 46.72 -11.35
CA ARG A 529 -5.60 45.45 -11.07
C ARG A 529 -6.54 44.30 -10.70
N LEU A 530 -7.67 44.61 -10.12
CA LEU A 530 -8.74 43.64 -9.82
C LEU A 530 -9.71 43.41 -10.99
N ASN A 531 -9.46 44.02 -12.16
CA ASN A 531 -10.35 44.02 -13.32
C ASN A 531 -11.80 44.48 -13.02
N LEU A 532 -11.96 45.42 -12.08
CA LEU A 532 -13.24 45.98 -11.67
C LEU A 532 -13.58 47.31 -12.35
N LEU A 533 -12.63 47.91 -13.08
CA LEU A 533 -12.90 49.02 -13.99
C LEU A 533 -13.19 48.45 -15.38
N LYS A 534 -14.45 48.32 -15.70
CA LYS A 534 -14.94 48.01 -17.06
C LYS A 534 -15.46 49.28 -17.71
#